data_828470d5ef1e2145f05b1ce26dbaafd1
#
_entry.id   828470d5ef1e2145f05b1ce26dbaafd1
#
_cell.length_a   1.000
_cell.length_b   1.000
_cell.length_c   1.000
_cell.angle_alpha   90.00
_cell.angle_beta   90.00
_cell.angle_gamma   90.00
#
_symmetry.space_group_name_H-M   'P 1'
#
loop_
_entity.id
_entity.type
_entity.pdbx_description
1 polymer ?
#
loop_
_entity_poly.entity_id
_entity_poly.type
_entity_poly.pdbx_seq_one_letter_code
_entity_poly.pdbx_strand_id
1 'polypeptide(L)'
;MEIIGYWRLVEVRGFDTDGRPVAEHRYGPEPTGILHITAGRMQAALGDGRATLPPGTTRFWIAYAGPCRFDGERFVTQVEAASDPSWIGGEQPRAVRTEGDRLVLTPPLRPFRDTMQRLDLVWERIG
;
A
#
# COMPACT_ATOMS: atom_id res chain seq x y z
N MET A 1 -5.18 -18.12 2.11
CA MET A 1 -5.96 -17.24 1.20
C MET A 1 -5.26 -17.12 -0.13
N GLU A 2 -6.00 -17.15 -1.21
CA GLU A 2 -5.46 -16.89 -2.54
C GLU A 2 -5.37 -15.40 -2.77
N ILE A 3 -4.16 -14.88 -3.04
CA ILE A 3 -3.96 -13.45 -3.26
C ILE A 3 -3.86 -13.06 -4.73
N ILE A 4 -3.78 -14.04 -5.64
CA ILE A 4 -3.76 -13.76 -7.08
C ILE A 4 -5.09 -13.16 -7.50
N GLY A 5 -5.05 -12.08 -8.26
CA GLY A 5 -6.24 -11.38 -8.76
C GLY A 5 -6.11 -9.88 -8.71
N TYR A 6 -7.25 -9.22 -8.85
CA TYR A 6 -7.36 -7.77 -8.79
C TYR A 6 -7.98 -7.34 -7.47
N TRP A 7 -7.41 -6.30 -6.87
CA TRP A 7 -7.83 -5.77 -5.59
C TRP A 7 -7.98 -4.25 -5.68
N ARG A 8 -8.97 -3.72 -4.96
CA ARG A 8 -9.18 -2.27 -4.83
C ARG A 8 -8.91 -1.84 -3.41
N LEU A 9 -8.17 -0.75 -3.24
CA LEU A 9 -7.92 -0.16 -1.92
C LEU A 9 -9.22 0.45 -1.40
N VAL A 10 -9.64 0.04 -0.20
CA VAL A 10 -10.89 0.53 0.40
C VAL A 10 -10.66 1.35 1.65
N GLU A 11 -9.52 1.16 2.32
CA GLU A 11 -9.24 1.84 3.57
C GLU A 11 -7.75 1.86 3.83
N VAL A 12 -7.27 2.91 4.45
CA VAL A 12 -5.92 3.00 5.01
C VAL A 12 -6.06 3.38 6.48
N ARG A 13 -5.47 2.56 7.36
CA ARG A 13 -5.47 2.80 8.80
C ARG A 13 -4.08 3.18 9.23
N GLY A 14 -3.94 4.33 9.90
CA GLY A 14 -2.66 4.79 10.43
C GLY A 14 -2.53 4.52 11.93
N PHE A 15 -1.30 4.21 12.35
CA PHE A 15 -0.98 3.97 13.76
C PHE A 15 0.37 4.61 14.08
N ASP A 16 0.49 5.17 15.28
CA ASP A 16 1.79 5.66 15.77
C ASP A 16 2.66 4.49 16.26
N THR A 17 3.85 4.80 16.77
CA THR A 17 4.78 3.76 17.23
C THR A 17 4.31 3.04 18.48
N ASP A 18 3.34 3.61 19.22
CA ASP A 18 2.72 2.96 20.38
C ASP A 18 1.48 2.13 19.99
N GLY A 19 1.15 2.09 18.69
CA GLY A 19 -0.01 1.36 18.20
C GLY A 19 -1.33 2.09 18.32
N ARG A 20 -1.30 3.39 18.63
CA ARG A 20 -2.52 4.21 18.73
C ARG A 20 -2.96 4.66 17.35
N PRO A 21 -4.26 4.63 17.03
CA PRO A 21 -4.76 5.13 15.76
C PRO A 21 -4.41 6.60 15.54
N VAL A 22 -4.00 6.94 14.32
CA VAL A 22 -3.78 8.31 13.87
C VAL A 22 -4.58 8.54 12.59
N ALA A 23 -5.33 9.63 12.53
CA ALA A 23 -6.23 9.91 11.43
C ALA A 23 -5.48 10.42 10.19
N GLU A 24 -4.41 11.18 10.39
CA GLU A 24 -3.69 11.80 9.29
C GLU A 24 -2.56 10.91 8.80
N HIS A 25 -2.50 10.67 7.50
CA HIS A 25 -1.44 9.96 6.82
C HIS A 25 -1.34 10.45 5.37
N ARG A 26 -0.30 9.99 4.67
CA ARG A 26 -0.01 10.47 3.30
C ARG A 26 -1.12 10.19 2.28
N TYR A 27 -1.97 9.19 2.53
CA TYR A 27 -3.04 8.84 1.59
C TYR A 27 -4.26 9.77 1.68
N GLY A 28 -4.33 10.61 2.72
CA GLY A 28 -5.49 11.47 2.91
C GLY A 28 -6.76 10.70 3.32
N PRO A 29 -7.90 11.40 3.46
CA PRO A 29 -9.15 10.77 3.94
C PRO A 29 -9.88 9.92 2.88
N GLU A 30 -9.47 10.02 1.61
CA GLU A 30 -10.12 9.30 0.51
C GLU A 30 -9.05 8.57 -0.32
N PRO A 31 -8.45 7.50 0.24
CA PRO A 31 -7.43 6.75 -0.50
C PRO A 31 -8.01 6.06 -1.72
N THR A 32 -7.18 5.88 -2.75
CA THR A 32 -7.53 5.12 -3.94
C THR A 32 -6.38 4.21 -4.33
N GLY A 33 -6.69 3.09 -4.97
CA GLY A 33 -5.64 2.21 -5.46
C GLY A 33 -6.17 0.94 -6.08
N ILE A 34 -5.36 0.41 -6.99
CA ILE A 34 -5.56 -0.90 -7.61
C ILE A 34 -4.29 -1.71 -7.44
N LEU A 35 -4.45 -2.99 -7.14
CA LEU A 35 -3.37 -3.95 -7.02
C LEU A 35 -3.72 -5.15 -7.88
N HIS A 36 -2.81 -5.53 -8.77
CA HIS A 36 -2.95 -6.73 -9.59
C HIS A 36 -1.81 -7.68 -9.26
N ILE A 37 -2.15 -8.88 -8.83
CA ILE A 37 -1.18 -9.94 -8.50
C ILE A 37 -1.43 -11.12 -9.43
N THR A 38 -0.38 -11.56 -10.10
CA THR A 38 -0.36 -12.82 -10.84
C THR A 38 0.53 -13.83 -10.11
N ALA A 39 0.75 -15.00 -10.70
CA ALA A 39 1.53 -16.06 -10.07
C ALA A 39 2.98 -15.68 -9.73
N GLY A 40 3.57 -14.71 -10.42
CA GLY A 40 4.97 -14.33 -10.17
C GLY A 40 5.25 -12.85 -10.29
N ARG A 41 4.24 -12.05 -10.58
CA ARG A 41 4.42 -10.61 -10.79
C ARG A 41 3.27 -9.82 -10.20
N MET A 42 3.52 -8.56 -9.90
CA MET A 42 2.49 -7.64 -9.43
C MET A 42 2.67 -6.25 -10.04
N GLN A 43 1.60 -5.49 -10.00
CA GLN A 43 1.65 -4.06 -10.24
C GLN A 43 0.61 -3.37 -9.37
N ALA A 44 0.93 -2.18 -8.90
CA ALA A 44 0.07 -1.40 -8.03
C ALA A 44 0.16 0.08 -8.37
N ALA A 45 -0.95 0.78 -8.19
CA ALA A 45 -1.02 2.22 -8.29
C ALA A 45 -1.97 2.70 -7.19
N LEU A 46 -1.50 3.54 -6.29
CA LEU A 46 -2.29 3.97 -5.14
C LEU A 46 -1.85 5.33 -4.64
N GLY A 47 -2.74 5.99 -3.93
CA GLY A 47 -2.45 7.30 -3.39
C GLY A 47 -3.67 8.01 -2.80
N ASP A 48 -3.56 9.33 -2.74
CA ASP A 48 -4.63 10.21 -2.29
C ASP A 48 -5.63 10.39 -3.43
N GLY A 49 -6.86 9.94 -3.21
CA GLY A 49 -7.91 9.93 -4.23
C GLY A 49 -8.83 11.14 -4.23
N ARG A 50 -8.55 12.16 -3.41
CA ARG A 50 -9.41 13.35 -3.40
C ARG A 50 -9.40 14.05 -4.75
N ALA A 51 -10.56 14.50 -5.19
CA ALA A 51 -10.67 15.25 -6.46
C ALA A 51 -9.92 16.58 -6.38
N THR A 52 -9.99 17.25 -5.22
CA THR A 52 -9.32 18.53 -4.97
C THR A 52 -8.57 18.44 -3.66
N LEU A 53 -7.31 18.86 -3.65
CA LEU A 53 -6.49 18.92 -2.46
C LEU A 53 -6.55 20.31 -1.82
N PRO A 54 -6.36 20.40 -0.49
CA PRO A 54 -6.18 21.70 0.16
C PRO A 54 -5.02 22.48 -0.47
N PRO A 55 -5.08 23.83 -0.47
CA PRO A 55 -3.99 24.65 -0.98
C PRO A 55 -2.66 24.30 -0.31
N GLY A 56 -1.59 24.23 -1.09
CA GLY A 56 -0.25 23.92 -0.59
C GLY A 56 0.01 22.43 -0.34
N THR A 57 -0.96 21.58 -0.62
CA THR A 57 -0.80 20.12 -0.48
C THR A 57 -0.43 19.50 -1.81
N THR A 58 0.60 18.66 -1.82
CA THR A 58 0.97 17.85 -2.98
C THR A 58 0.30 16.49 -2.88
N ARG A 59 -0.27 16.00 -3.99
CA ARG A 59 -0.89 14.68 -4.02
C ARG A 59 0.16 13.59 -3.81
N PHE A 60 -0.03 12.77 -2.78
CA PHE A 60 0.75 11.54 -2.66
C PHE A 60 0.25 10.53 -3.69
N TRP A 61 1.17 9.98 -4.45
CA TRP A 61 0.87 8.96 -5.46
C TRP A 61 2.08 8.09 -5.66
N ILE A 62 1.88 6.77 -5.64
CA ILE A 62 2.93 5.80 -5.91
C ILE A 62 2.42 4.72 -6.84
N ALA A 63 3.23 4.36 -7.82
CA ALA A 63 2.99 3.22 -8.69
C ALA A 63 4.28 2.43 -8.78
N TYR A 64 4.19 1.10 -8.76
CA TYR A 64 5.36 0.24 -8.91
C TYR A 64 4.95 -1.15 -9.39
N ALA A 65 5.92 -1.86 -9.95
CA ALA A 65 5.70 -3.18 -10.54
C ALA A 65 6.98 -4.00 -10.52
N GLY A 66 6.82 -5.32 -10.50
CA GLY A 66 7.94 -6.24 -10.60
C GLY A 66 7.58 -7.66 -10.21
N PRO A 67 8.58 -8.57 -10.26
CA PRO A 67 8.40 -9.91 -9.73
C PRO A 67 8.01 -9.88 -8.25
N CYS A 68 7.18 -10.81 -7.84
CA CYS A 68 6.76 -10.90 -6.44
C CYS A 68 6.79 -12.33 -5.94
N ARG A 69 6.84 -12.47 -4.62
CA ARG A 69 6.75 -13.75 -3.93
C ARG A 69 5.89 -13.62 -2.68
N PHE A 70 5.19 -14.67 -2.36
CA PHE A 70 4.32 -14.74 -1.19
C PHE A 70 4.53 -16.07 -0.47
N ASP A 71 4.86 -16.02 0.82
CA ASP A 71 5.13 -17.21 1.63
C ASP A 71 4.02 -17.54 2.63
N GLY A 72 2.88 -16.87 2.54
CA GLY A 72 1.76 -16.99 3.47
C GLY A 72 1.73 -15.91 4.55
N GLU A 73 2.84 -15.27 4.82
CA GLU A 73 2.96 -14.22 5.85
C GLU A 73 3.49 -12.90 5.29
N ARG A 74 4.36 -12.98 4.28
CA ARG A 74 4.97 -11.81 3.67
C ARG A 74 4.79 -11.83 2.17
N PHE A 75 4.49 -10.67 1.63
CA PHE A 75 4.41 -10.42 0.20
C PHE A 75 5.53 -9.43 -0.15
N VAL A 76 6.45 -9.85 -1.02
CA VAL A 76 7.64 -9.05 -1.34
C VAL A 76 7.70 -8.82 -2.85
N THR A 77 7.84 -7.57 -3.25
CA THR A 77 8.02 -7.18 -4.64
C THR A 77 9.45 -6.74 -4.88
N GLN A 78 10.08 -7.32 -5.90
CA GLN A 78 11.34 -6.83 -6.45
C GLN A 78 10.99 -5.74 -7.46
N VAL A 79 11.31 -4.49 -7.18
CA VAL A 79 10.84 -3.37 -7.99
C VAL A 79 11.64 -3.22 -9.27
N GLU A 80 10.98 -3.35 -10.43
CA GLU A 80 11.56 -3.11 -11.75
C GLU A 80 11.23 -1.72 -12.29
N ALA A 81 10.05 -1.21 -11.95
CA ALA A 81 9.57 0.10 -12.40
C ALA A 81 8.78 0.74 -11.26
N ALA A 82 8.91 2.04 -11.13
CA ALA A 82 8.20 2.79 -10.09
C ALA A 82 8.10 4.27 -10.46
N SER A 83 7.05 4.92 -9.97
CA SER A 83 6.89 6.36 -10.08
C SER A 83 7.95 7.12 -9.27
N ASP A 84 8.44 6.53 -8.19
CA ASP A 84 9.60 7.01 -7.44
C ASP A 84 10.81 6.18 -7.88
N PRO A 85 11.75 6.77 -8.65
CA PRO A 85 12.88 6.01 -9.17
C PRO A 85 13.78 5.40 -8.10
N SER A 86 13.78 5.95 -6.88
CA SER A 86 14.59 5.42 -5.79
C SER A 86 14.17 4.01 -5.35
N TRP A 87 12.96 3.58 -5.71
CA TRP A 87 12.46 2.23 -5.40
C TRP A 87 13.01 1.16 -6.35
N ILE A 88 13.46 1.56 -7.55
CA ILE A 88 13.90 0.62 -8.58
C ILE A 88 15.17 -0.11 -8.13
N GLY A 89 15.15 -1.44 -8.23
CA GLY A 89 16.24 -2.31 -7.81
C GLY A 89 16.15 -2.75 -6.35
N GLY A 90 15.22 -2.20 -5.58
CA GLY A 90 15.00 -2.59 -4.19
C GLY A 90 13.81 -3.51 -4.03
N GLU A 91 13.55 -3.87 -2.77
CA GLU A 91 12.42 -4.70 -2.41
C GLU A 91 11.40 -3.90 -1.61
N GLN A 92 10.12 -4.23 -1.82
CA GLN A 92 9.01 -3.68 -1.05
C GLN A 92 8.32 -4.83 -0.30
N PRO A 93 8.70 -5.07 0.96
CA PRO A 93 8.07 -6.11 1.76
C PRO A 93 6.77 -5.61 2.40
N ARG A 94 5.81 -6.53 2.52
CA ARG A 94 4.52 -6.27 3.18
C ARG A 94 4.18 -7.44 4.07
N ALA A 95 3.84 -7.19 5.32
CA ALA A 95 3.20 -8.20 6.15
C ALA A 95 1.78 -8.41 5.63
N VAL A 96 1.30 -9.65 5.66
CA VAL A 96 0.00 -10.03 5.09
C VAL A 96 -0.86 -10.64 6.18
N ARG A 97 -2.10 -10.15 6.27
CA ARG A 97 -3.14 -10.81 7.05
C ARG A 97 -4.48 -10.65 6.36
N THR A 98 -5.47 -11.36 6.82
CA THR A 98 -6.83 -11.28 6.29
C THR A 98 -7.80 -10.79 7.34
N GLU A 99 -8.82 -10.07 6.90
CA GLU A 99 -9.96 -9.66 7.73
C GLU A 99 -11.22 -10.02 6.94
N GLY A 100 -11.82 -11.17 7.28
CA GLY A 100 -12.86 -11.74 6.46
C GLY A 100 -12.31 -12.12 5.09
N ASP A 101 -12.92 -11.61 4.03
CA ASP A 101 -12.47 -11.78 2.65
C ASP A 101 -11.56 -10.64 2.17
N ARG A 102 -11.22 -9.71 3.06
CA ARG A 102 -10.31 -8.60 2.75
C ARG A 102 -8.86 -8.97 3.01
N LEU A 103 -8.00 -8.41 2.20
CA LEU A 103 -6.55 -8.54 2.32
C LEU A 103 -6.01 -7.29 2.99
N VAL A 104 -5.18 -7.45 4.02
CA VAL A 104 -4.52 -6.33 4.69
C VAL A 104 -3.02 -6.44 4.47
N LEU A 105 -2.44 -5.44 3.82
CA LEU A 105 -1.00 -5.36 3.56
C LEU A 105 -0.41 -4.25 4.42
N THR A 106 0.63 -4.59 5.18
CA THR A 106 1.29 -3.65 6.08
C THR A 106 2.75 -3.48 5.69
N PRO A 107 3.14 -2.32 5.15
CA PRO A 107 4.55 -2.01 4.89
C PRO A 107 5.31 -1.80 6.21
N PRO A 108 6.65 -1.79 6.17
CA PRO A 108 7.44 -1.34 7.29
C PRO A 108 7.07 0.08 7.72
N LEU A 109 7.43 0.44 8.96
CA LEU A 109 7.25 1.80 9.45
C LEU A 109 7.78 2.83 8.45
N ARG A 110 7.04 3.91 8.24
CA ARG A 110 7.38 4.98 7.31
C ARG A 110 7.31 6.32 8.00
N PRO A 111 8.18 7.27 7.65
CA PRO A 111 8.07 8.62 8.16
C PRO A 111 6.85 9.33 7.56
N PHE A 112 6.16 10.10 8.40
CA PHE A 112 5.14 11.04 7.96
C PHE A 112 5.29 12.30 8.80
N ARG A 113 5.65 13.41 8.15
CA ARG A 113 6.05 14.63 8.84
C ARG A 113 7.24 14.32 9.77
N ASP A 114 7.15 14.62 11.05
CA ASP A 114 8.24 14.42 12.03
C ASP A 114 8.03 13.16 12.90
N THR A 115 7.16 12.24 12.48
CA THR A 115 6.89 10.99 13.20
C THR A 115 6.99 9.79 12.29
N MET A 116 7.04 8.59 12.89
CA MET A 116 6.97 7.32 12.16
C MET A 116 5.56 6.75 12.28
N GLN A 117 5.06 6.16 11.21
CA GLN A 117 3.74 5.53 11.18
C GLN A 117 3.79 4.12 10.64
N ARG A 118 2.93 3.26 11.20
CA ARG A 118 2.51 2.02 10.56
C ARG A 118 1.21 2.30 9.81
N LEU A 119 1.12 1.83 8.59
CA LEU A 119 -0.11 1.91 7.81
C LEU A 119 -0.58 0.50 7.48
N ASP A 120 -1.86 0.24 7.72
CA ASP A 120 -2.52 -0.97 7.24
C ASP A 120 -3.34 -0.60 6.03
N LEU A 121 -3.02 -1.20 4.88
CA LEU A 121 -3.73 -0.98 3.64
C LEU A 121 -4.72 -2.12 3.44
N VAL A 122 -5.99 -1.78 3.39
CA VAL A 122 -7.09 -2.76 3.34
C VAL A 122 -7.65 -2.82 1.92
N TRP A 123 -7.67 -4.02 1.35
CA TRP A 123 -8.03 -4.26 -0.04
C TRP A 123 -9.22 -5.20 -0.13
N GLU A 124 -10.12 -4.94 -1.07
CA GLU A 124 -11.20 -5.87 -1.42
C GLU A 124 -10.96 -6.44 -2.81
N ARG A 125 -11.32 -7.71 -3.00
CA ARG A 125 -11.17 -8.39 -4.29
C ARG A 125 -12.20 -7.85 -5.29
N ILE A 126 -11.73 -7.54 -6.51
CA ILE A 126 -12.59 -7.09 -7.60
C ILE A 126 -12.43 -7.94 -8.87
N GLY A 127 -11.57 -8.93 -8.84
CA GLY A 127 -11.37 -9.76 -10.03
C GLY A 127 -10.42 -10.92 -9.88
#